data_f4620a770850d7a5f24763fd88a39812
#
_entry.id   f4620a770850d7a5f24763fd88a39812
#
_cell.length_a   1.000
_cell.length_b   1.000
_cell.length_c   1.000
_cell.angle_alpha   90.00
_cell.angle_beta   90.00
_cell.angle_gamma   90.00
#
_symmetry.space_group_name_H-M   'P 1'
#
loop_
_entity.id
_entity.type
_entity.pdbx_description
1 polymer ?
#
loop_
_entity_poly.entity_id
_entity_poly.type
_entity_poly.pdbx_seq_one_letter_code
_entity_poly.pdbx_strand_id
1 'polypeptide(L)'
;MVLCIGVLCAVIFVAVVAKKKVLPGISRAAAVMILVSVLAIFAQISEMADEKSDVKSELVRPAYGEGGYEEEMTLNVENVLDGYSYHVVVPEQVLSKQEERNQLETAQQEIDGEFAKNSGEVREKVEIHNNYQDGRVSADWEFDPYDVIDDEGVVVAENVPEEGILVKAEVTLKCESSECISERYFRIMPKILNEEQKILQEIGTYLHSQETGTENTLKLPEQLA
;
A
#
# COMPACT_ATOMS: atom_id res chain seq x y z
N MET A 1 -17.47 39.98 -14.31
CA MET A 1 -17.72 41.41 -13.98
C MET A 1 -18.73 42.07 -14.91
N VAL A 2 -18.65 41.90 -16.23
CA VAL A 2 -19.59 42.48 -17.23
C VAL A 2 -21.03 42.00 -17.01
N LEU A 3 -21.23 40.76 -16.62
CA LEU A 3 -22.56 40.15 -16.40
C LEU A 3 -23.36 40.82 -15.26
N CYS A 4 -22.71 41.18 -14.16
CA CYS A 4 -23.32 41.88 -13.03
C CYS A 4 -23.80 43.29 -13.44
N ILE A 5 -23.08 43.96 -14.30
CA ILE A 5 -23.42 45.31 -14.80
C ILE A 5 -24.65 45.21 -15.69
N GLY A 6 -24.74 44.21 -16.58
CA GLY A 6 -25.88 43.99 -17.47
C GLY A 6 -27.20 43.71 -16.70
N VAL A 7 -27.14 42.83 -15.68
CA VAL A 7 -28.28 42.51 -14.81
C VAL A 7 -28.74 43.76 -14.02
N LEU A 8 -27.78 44.53 -13.49
CA LEU A 8 -28.08 45.75 -12.75
C LEU A 8 -28.78 46.81 -13.64
N CYS A 9 -28.28 47.00 -14.88
CA CYS A 9 -28.91 47.87 -15.85
C CYS A 9 -30.33 47.45 -16.23
N ALA A 10 -30.58 46.12 -16.42
CA ALA A 10 -31.89 45.61 -16.71
C ALA A 10 -32.87 45.81 -15.56
N VAL A 11 -32.44 45.60 -14.31
CA VAL A 11 -33.25 45.81 -13.10
C VAL A 11 -33.59 47.29 -12.92
N ILE A 12 -32.63 48.18 -13.13
CA ILE A 12 -32.83 49.65 -13.06
C ILE A 12 -33.83 50.08 -14.14
N PHE A 13 -33.70 49.57 -15.37
CA PHE A 13 -34.60 49.90 -16.48
C PHE A 13 -36.03 49.45 -16.20
N VAL A 14 -36.22 48.22 -15.68
CA VAL A 14 -37.55 47.72 -15.27
C VAL A 14 -38.14 48.58 -14.15
N ALA A 15 -37.36 48.96 -13.16
CA ALA A 15 -37.82 49.81 -12.05
C ALA A 15 -38.21 51.21 -12.52
N VAL A 16 -37.51 51.78 -13.49
CA VAL A 16 -37.85 53.11 -14.08
C VAL A 16 -39.11 53.05 -14.94
N VAL A 17 -39.31 52.01 -15.73
CA VAL A 17 -40.50 51.80 -16.56
C VAL A 17 -41.75 51.50 -15.70
N ALA A 18 -41.59 50.76 -14.60
CA ALA A 18 -42.67 50.46 -13.66
C ALA A 18 -43.16 51.72 -12.86
N LYS A 19 -42.24 52.64 -12.56
CA LYS A 19 -42.58 53.87 -11.81
C LYS A 19 -43.23 54.98 -12.65
N LYS A 20 -43.04 54.98 -13.95
CA LYS A 20 -43.73 55.94 -14.84
C LYS A 20 -44.90 55.20 -15.50
N LYS A 21 -46.14 55.72 -15.36
CA LYS A 21 -47.33 55.28 -16.12
C LYS A 21 -47.11 55.62 -17.62
N VAL A 22 -46.18 54.94 -18.27
CA VAL A 22 -45.87 55.12 -19.67
C VAL A 22 -46.73 54.16 -20.49
N LEU A 23 -47.32 54.72 -21.53
CA LEU A 23 -48.17 54.16 -22.58
C LEU A 23 -48.11 52.62 -22.74
N PRO A 24 -49.26 51.95 -22.90
CA PRO A 24 -49.38 50.47 -22.91
C PRO A 24 -48.62 49.77 -24.06
N GLY A 25 -48.22 50.53 -25.11
CA GLY A 25 -47.40 49.99 -26.21
C GLY A 25 -45.93 49.89 -25.90
N ILE A 26 -45.39 50.81 -25.09
CA ILE A 26 -43.97 50.82 -24.70
C ILE A 26 -43.67 49.71 -23.67
N SER A 27 -44.63 49.36 -22.83
CA SER A 27 -44.46 48.26 -21.85
C SER A 27 -44.29 46.91 -22.52
N ARG A 28 -44.96 46.65 -23.65
CA ARG A 28 -44.87 45.40 -24.41
C ARG A 28 -43.51 45.31 -25.12
N ALA A 29 -43.02 46.41 -25.72
CA ALA A 29 -41.70 46.44 -26.33
C ALA A 29 -40.58 46.24 -25.28
N ALA A 30 -40.71 46.88 -24.12
CA ALA A 30 -39.75 46.68 -23.03
C ALA A 30 -39.74 45.23 -22.50
N ALA A 31 -40.88 44.59 -22.40
CA ALA A 31 -40.99 43.18 -21.98
C ALA A 31 -40.31 42.25 -22.99
N VAL A 32 -40.48 42.48 -24.30
CA VAL A 32 -39.81 41.70 -25.35
C VAL A 32 -38.29 41.89 -25.30
N MET A 33 -37.82 43.13 -25.13
CA MET A 33 -36.37 43.39 -25.02
C MET A 33 -35.76 42.70 -23.80
N ILE A 34 -36.44 42.68 -22.68
CA ILE A 34 -35.99 41.98 -21.48
C ILE A 34 -35.92 40.44 -21.72
N LEU A 35 -36.95 39.88 -22.35
CA LEU A 35 -36.98 38.47 -22.68
C LEU A 35 -35.81 38.06 -23.61
N VAL A 36 -35.57 38.86 -24.65
CA VAL A 36 -34.45 38.63 -25.59
C VAL A 36 -33.08 38.73 -24.86
N SER A 37 -32.92 39.71 -23.96
CA SER A 37 -31.67 39.86 -23.18
C SER A 37 -31.45 38.70 -22.22
N VAL A 38 -32.50 38.19 -21.59
CA VAL A 38 -32.41 37.00 -20.71
C VAL A 38 -32.05 35.74 -21.51
N LEU A 39 -32.65 35.55 -22.69
CA LEU A 39 -32.32 34.44 -23.57
C LEU A 39 -30.90 34.53 -24.09
N ALA A 40 -30.40 35.71 -24.44
CA ALA A 40 -29.02 35.92 -24.86
C ALA A 40 -28.02 35.61 -23.71
N ILE A 41 -28.34 36.02 -22.49
CA ILE A 41 -27.51 35.68 -21.30
C ILE A 41 -27.53 34.19 -21.05
N PHE A 42 -28.68 33.51 -21.20
CA PHE A 42 -28.77 32.07 -21.03
C PHE A 42 -27.96 31.30 -22.09
N ALA A 43 -27.99 31.75 -23.35
CA ALA A 43 -27.16 31.18 -24.42
C ALA A 43 -25.67 31.33 -24.13
N GLN A 44 -25.22 32.51 -23.67
CA GLN A 44 -23.81 32.69 -23.28
C GLN A 44 -23.37 31.87 -22.07
N ILE A 45 -24.28 31.63 -21.11
CA ILE A 45 -23.99 30.74 -19.95
C ILE A 45 -23.91 29.29 -20.40
N SER A 46 -24.74 28.84 -21.35
CA SER A 46 -24.66 27.49 -21.86
C SER A 46 -23.37 27.24 -22.67
N GLU A 47 -22.96 28.20 -23.51
CA GLU A 47 -21.66 28.10 -24.21
C GLU A 47 -20.48 28.08 -23.23
N MET A 48 -20.49 28.90 -22.15
CA MET A 48 -19.45 28.86 -21.11
C MET A 48 -19.50 27.57 -20.26
N ALA A 49 -20.63 26.92 -20.15
CA ALA A 49 -20.76 25.65 -19.44
C ALA A 49 -20.23 24.48 -20.30
N ASP A 50 -20.45 24.50 -21.62
CA ASP A 50 -19.88 23.52 -22.54
C ASP A 50 -18.36 23.68 -22.68
N GLU A 51 -17.85 24.90 -22.68
CA GLU A 51 -16.40 25.14 -22.72
C GLU A 51 -15.68 24.71 -21.42
N LYS A 52 -16.41 24.65 -20.28
CA LYS A 52 -15.89 24.12 -19.02
C LYS A 52 -15.96 22.61 -18.90
N SER A 53 -16.77 21.94 -19.73
CA SER A 53 -16.84 20.45 -19.71
C SER A 53 -15.67 19.79 -20.43
N ASP A 54 -14.88 20.54 -21.19
CA ASP A 54 -13.67 20.07 -21.88
C ASP A 54 -12.38 20.25 -21.05
N VAL A 55 -12.48 20.70 -19.79
CA VAL A 55 -11.36 20.66 -18.87
C VAL A 55 -11.23 19.25 -18.30
N LYS A 56 -10.55 18.44 -19.10
CA LYS A 56 -9.78 17.26 -18.78
C LYS A 56 -9.80 16.82 -17.32
N SER A 57 -10.14 15.58 -17.10
CA SER A 57 -9.72 14.82 -15.93
C SER A 57 -8.23 15.10 -15.67
N GLU A 58 -7.94 15.75 -14.58
CA GLU A 58 -6.57 15.93 -14.11
C GLU A 58 -6.02 14.53 -13.82
N LEU A 59 -4.93 14.13 -14.49
CA LEU A 59 -4.27 12.87 -14.24
C LEU A 59 -3.58 12.94 -12.88
N VAL A 60 -4.20 12.33 -11.88
CA VAL A 60 -3.66 12.28 -10.53
C VAL A 60 -2.87 11.00 -10.36
N ARG A 61 -1.61 11.11 -9.93
CA ARG A 61 -0.82 9.93 -9.59
C ARG A 61 -1.42 9.25 -8.36
N PRO A 62 -1.71 7.93 -8.42
CA PRO A 62 -2.16 7.19 -7.26
C PRO A 62 -1.11 7.22 -6.15
N ALA A 63 -1.53 6.96 -4.93
CA ALA A 63 -0.61 6.90 -3.80
C ALA A 63 0.39 5.74 -3.96
N TYR A 64 1.51 5.85 -3.28
CA TYR A 64 2.53 4.79 -3.28
C TYR A 64 1.93 3.45 -2.82
N GLY A 65 2.19 2.39 -3.57
CA GLY A 65 1.68 1.03 -3.32
C GLY A 65 0.28 0.76 -3.91
N GLU A 66 -0.37 1.74 -4.53
CA GLU A 66 -1.65 1.54 -5.24
C GLU A 66 -1.46 1.06 -6.68
N GLY A 67 -0.24 1.16 -7.20
CA GLY A 67 0.11 0.83 -8.57
C GLY A 67 -0.23 1.96 -9.56
N GLY A 68 0.48 1.99 -10.68
CA GLY A 68 0.18 2.90 -11.79
C GLY A 68 -1.04 2.43 -12.59
N TYR A 69 -1.63 3.33 -13.36
CA TYR A 69 -2.73 3.01 -14.28
C TYR A 69 -2.48 3.57 -15.68
N GLU A 70 -3.19 3.02 -16.66
CA GLU A 70 -3.20 3.52 -18.03
C GLU A 70 -4.51 4.24 -18.31
N GLU A 71 -4.44 5.41 -18.95
CA GLU A 71 -5.61 6.16 -19.39
C GLU A 71 -5.51 6.47 -20.87
N GLU A 72 -6.61 6.27 -21.60
CA GLU A 72 -6.71 6.60 -23.01
C GLU A 72 -7.12 8.06 -23.14
N MET A 73 -6.27 8.86 -23.79
CA MET A 73 -6.51 10.27 -24.08
C MET A 73 -6.75 10.48 -25.56
N THR A 74 -7.78 11.25 -25.91
CA THR A 74 -8.03 11.65 -27.27
C THR A 74 -7.43 13.05 -27.52
N LEU A 75 -6.55 13.15 -28.47
CA LEU A 75 -5.92 14.39 -28.88
C LEU A 75 -6.61 14.95 -30.13
N ASN A 76 -7.15 16.15 -30.01
CA ASN A 76 -7.70 16.92 -31.10
C ASN A 76 -6.84 18.16 -31.32
N VAL A 77 -6.26 18.28 -32.49
CA VAL A 77 -5.50 19.47 -32.88
C VAL A 77 -6.23 20.13 -34.05
N GLU A 78 -6.75 21.31 -33.82
CA GLU A 78 -7.56 22.04 -34.79
C GLU A 78 -6.86 22.13 -36.17
N ASN A 79 -7.56 21.70 -37.20
CA ASN A 79 -7.10 21.67 -38.61
C ASN A 79 -5.90 20.75 -38.90
N VAL A 80 -5.44 19.92 -37.95
CA VAL A 80 -4.26 19.04 -38.13
C VAL A 80 -4.58 17.60 -37.78
N LEU A 81 -5.23 17.34 -36.66
CA LEU A 81 -5.46 15.98 -36.12
C LEU A 81 -6.80 15.95 -35.40
N ASP A 82 -7.64 14.98 -35.75
CA ASP A 82 -8.94 14.77 -35.14
C ASP A 82 -9.04 13.33 -34.64
N GLY A 83 -9.36 13.16 -33.35
CA GLY A 83 -9.65 11.86 -32.76
C GLY A 83 -8.45 10.93 -32.62
N TYR A 84 -7.23 11.42 -32.48
CA TYR A 84 -6.07 10.55 -32.24
C TYR A 84 -6.03 10.06 -30.79
N SER A 85 -6.25 8.76 -30.61
CA SER A 85 -6.14 8.13 -29.29
C SER A 85 -4.70 7.78 -28.95
N TYR A 86 -4.31 8.05 -27.71
CA TYR A 86 -3.00 7.75 -27.21
C TYR A 86 -3.09 7.34 -25.73
N HIS A 87 -2.35 6.29 -25.34
CA HIS A 87 -2.33 5.75 -23.99
C HIS A 87 -1.26 6.43 -23.16
N VAL A 88 -1.66 6.97 -22.01
CA VAL A 88 -0.77 7.57 -21.01
C VAL A 88 -0.64 6.62 -19.83
N VAL A 89 0.58 6.20 -19.54
CA VAL A 89 0.89 5.49 -18.29
C VAL A 89 1.11 6.51 -17.19
N VAL A 90 0.25 6.51 -16.17
CA VAL A 90 0.38 7.34 -14.97
C VAL A 90 1.01 6.49 -13.88
N PRO A 91 2.31 6.67 -13.57
CA PRO A 91 2.95 5.94 -12.49
C PRO A 91 2.44 6.42 -11.13
N GLU A 92 2.52 5.55 -10.13
CA GLU A 92 2.25 5.94 -8.74
C GLU A 92 3.23 7.02 -8.22
N GLN A 93 2.90 7.60 -7.09
CA GLN A 93 3.77 8.57 -6.41
C GLN A 93 5.00 7.84 -5.86
N VAL A 94 6.16 8.43 -6.02
CA VAL A 94 7.42 7.94 -5.44
C VAL A 94 7.56 8.54 -4.05
N LEU A 95 7.97 7.72 -3.08
CA LEU A 95 8.24 8.22 -1.73
C LEU A 95 9.42 9.19 -1.71
N SER A 96 9.32 10.22 -0.89
CA SER A 96 10.48 11.04 -0.58
C SER A 96 11.47 10.27 0.32
N LYS A 97 12.74 10.64 0.31
CA LYS A 97 13.75 10.03 1.17
C LYS A 97 13.40 10.07 2.67
N GLN A 98 12.64 11.06 3.09
CA GLN A 98 12.20 11.13 4.49
C GLN A 98 11.06 10.13 4.77
N GLU A 99 10.15 9.96 3.83
CA GLU A 99 9.07 8.96 3.93
C GLU A 99 9.63 7.54 3.90
N GLU A 100 10.58 7.22 3.00
CA GLU A 100 11.29 5.94 2.99
C GLU A 100 11.91 5.62 4.36
N ARG A 101 12.62 6.59 4.97
CA ARG A 101 13.20 6.41 6.30
C ARG A 101 12.16 6.17 7.39
N ASN A 102 11.07 6.92 7.37
CA ASN A 102 9.98 6.75 8.33
C ASN A 102 9.35 5.36 8.22
N GLN A 103 9.19 4.82 6.99
CA GLN A 103 8.70 3.46 6.76
C GLN A 103 9.67 2.43 7.35
N LEU A 104 10.97 2.57 7.09
CA LEU A 104 12.01 1.69 7.65
C LEU A 104 12.05 1.75 9.18
N GLU A 105 11.98 2.94 9.78
CA GLU A 105 11.94 3.10 11.25
C GLU A 105 10.69 2.45 11.86
N THR A 106 9.53 2.58 11.20
CA THR A 106 8.30 1.95 11.67
C THR A 106 8.39 0.43 11.58
N ALA A 107 8.92 -0.11 10.49
CA ALA A 107 9.15 -1.55 10.33
C ALA A 107 10.13 -2.08 11.39
N GLN A 108 11.20 -1.35 11.72
CA GLN A 108 12.09 -1.72 12.82
C GLN A 108 11.39 -1.77 14.17
N GLN A 109 10.50 -0.81 14.46
CA GLN A 109 9.72 -0.80 15.70
C GLN A 109 8.75 -1.98 15.78
N GLU A 110 8.14 -2.40 14.66
CA GLU A 110 7.31 -3.60 14.59
C GLU A 110 8.13 -4.85 14.92
N ILE A 111 9.29 -5.02 14.29
CA ILE A 111 10.23 -6.11 14.57
C ILE A 111 10.64 -6.12 16.04
N ASP A 112 11.03 -4.99 16.60
CA ASP A 112 11.40 -4.88 18.01
C ASP A 112 10.24 -5.26 18.94
N GLY A 113 9.01 -4.89 18.58
CA GLY A 113 7.82 -5.28 19.32
C GLY A 113 7.54 -6.78 19.27
N GLU A 114 7.82 -7.45 18.16
CA GLU A 114 7.68 -8.91 18.01
C GLU A 114 8.75 -9.65 18.82
N PHE A 115 10.00 -9.25 18.72
CA PHE A 115 11.09 -9.85 19.49
C PHE A 115 10.93 -9.64 21.00
N ALA A 116 10.42 -8.50 21.43
CA ALA A 116 10.16 -8.23 22.86
C ALA A 116 9.12 -9.18 23.47
N LYS A 117 8.19 -9.72 22.68
CA LYS A 117 7.19 -10.69 23.17
C LYS A 117 7.82 -12.02 23.53
N ASN A 118 8.91 -12.40 22.91
CA ASN A 118 9.54 -13.72 23.06
C ASN A 118 10.50 -13.85 24.27
N SER A 119 10.56 -12.82 25.15
CA SER A 119 11.36 -12.84 26.40
C SER A 119 12.83 -13.28 26.24
N GLY A 120 13.37 -13.22 25.03
CA GLY A 120 14.76 -13.60 24.73
C GLY A 120 15.04 -15.10 24.63
N GLU A 121 14.05 -16.00 24.91
CA GLU A 121 14.19 -17.45 24.72
C GLU A 121 13.16 -17.96 23.71
N VAL A 122 13.62 -18.64 22.68
CA VAL A 122 12.82 -19.24 21.61
C VAL A 122 12.97 -20.75 21.63
N ARG A 123 11.89 -21.53 21.47
CA ARG A 123 11.92 -23.00 21.50
C ARG A 123 11.31 -23.65 20.26
N GLU A 124 10.44 -22.95 19.55
CA GLU A 124 9.71 -23.56 18.43
C GLU A 124 9.81 -22.71 17.17
N LYS A 125 9.56 -21.40 17.28
CA LYS A 125 9.52 -20.51 16.12
C LYS A 125 9.88 -19.08 16.52
N VAL A 126 10.61 -18.42 15.64
CA VAL A 126 10.79 -16.96 15.63
C VAL A 126 9.79 -16.37 14.65
N GLU A 127 8.96 -15.45 15.09
CA GLU A 127 8.05 -14.75 14.18
C GLU A 127 8.86 -13.81 13.29
N ILE A 128 8.99 -14.16 12.04
CA ILE A 128 9.62 -13.38 10.98
C ILE A 128 8.63 -13.13 9.86
N HIS A 129 8.69 -11.94 9.30
CA HIS A 129 7.91 -11.57 8.14
C HIS A 129 8.84 -11.04 7.06
N ASN A 130 8.56 -11.39 5.81
CA ASN A 130 9.35 -10.91 4.66
C ASN A 130 8.84 -9.54 4.16
N ASN A 131 7.71 -9.07 4.70
CA ASN A 131 7.13 -7.78 4.33
C ASN A 131 6.51 -7.10 5.56
N TYR A 132 6.70 -5.80 5.65
CA TYR A 132 6.16 -4.90 6.68
C TYR A 132 5.44 -3.73 6.01
N GLN A 133 4.67 -2.95 6.77
CA GLN A 133 3.97 -1.75 6.28
C GLN A 133 3.12 -2.01 5.04
N ASP A 134 2.27 -3.06 5.09
CA ASP A 134 1.41 -3.48 3.98
C ASP A 134 2.18 -3.80 2.68
N GLY A 135 3.39 -4.36 2.80
CA GLY A 135 4.24 -4.75 1.68
C GLY A 135 5.14 -3.63 1.13
N ARG A 136 5.16 -2.47 1.77
CA ARG A 136 6.02 -1.33 1.37
C ARG A 136 7.48 -1.49 1.75
N VAL A 137 7.74 -2.28 2.78
CA VAL A 137 9.09 -2.60 3.25
C VAL A 137 9.30 -4.10 3.12
N SER A 138 10.27 -4.52 2.33
CA SER A 138 10.72 -5.91 2.27
C SER A 138 11.79 -6.15 3.32
N ALA A 139 11.83 -7.37 3.86
CA ALA A 139 12.78 -7.81 4.86
C ALA A 139 13.45 -9.11 4.42
N ASP A 140 14.76 -9.11 4.39
CA ASP A 140 15.60 -10.28 4.17
C ASP A 140 16.25 -10.64 5.50
N TRP A 141 16.11 -11.91 5.93
CA TRP A 141 16.59 -12.39 7.20
C TRP A 141 17.77 -13.34 7.02
N GLU A 142 18.81 -13.12 7.80
CA GLU A 142 19.96 -14.03 7.90
C GLU A 142 20.19 -14.41 9.36
N PHE A 143 20.43 -15.71 9.61
CA PHE A 143 20.68 -16.25 10.95
C PHE A 143 22.09 -16.80 11.06
N ASP A 144 22.75 -16.54 12.20
CA ASP A 144 24.04 -17.08 12.53
C ASP A 144 24.00 -17.72 13.94
N PRO A 145 24.16 -19.05 14.05
CA PRO A 145 24.39 -20.03 12.97
C PRO A 145 23.11 -20.28 12.12
N TYR A 146 23.32 -20.50 10.81
CA TYR A 146 22.26 -20.60 9.79
C TYR A 146 21.47 -21.91 9.82
N ASP A 147 21.99 -22.94 10.47
CA ASP A 147 21.45 -24.30 10.52
C ASP A 147 20.47 -24.53 11.68
N VAL A 148 20.29 -23.54 12.56
CA VAL A 148 19.46 -23.62 13.77
C VAL A 148 18.04 -23.14 13.54
N ILE A 149 17.84 -22.30 12.55
CA ILE A 149 16.53 -21.75 12.17
C ILE A 149 16.41 -21.86 10.64
N ASP A 150 15.25 -22.28 10.16
CA ASP A 150 14.97 -22.30 8.74
C ASP A 150 14.45 -20.96 8.21
N ASP A 151 14.23 -20.87 6.89
CA ASP A 151 13.74 -19.66 6.20
C ASP A 151 12.31 -19.22 6.62
N GLU A 152 11.57 -20.08 7.32
CA GLU A 152 10.25 -19.79 7.86
C GLU A 152 10.31 -19.37 9.34
N GLY A 153 11.50 -19.32 9.93
CA GLY A 153 11.73 -19.00 11.33
C GLY A 153 11.53 -20.17 12.29
N VAL A 154 11.37 -21.40 11.77
CA VAL A 154 11.14 -22.58 12.61
C VAL A 154 12.48 -23.11 13.13
N VAL A 155 12.53 -23.43 14.42
CA VAL A 155 13.72 -23.97 15.07
C VAL A 155 13.98 -25.41 14.63
N VAL A 156 15.16 -25.67 14.09
CA VAL A 156 15.64 -27.01 13.73
C VAL A 156 16.16 -27.69 15.00
N ALA A 157 15.27 -28.41 15.68
CA ALA A 157 15.51 -28.96 17.01
C ALA A 157 16.76 -29.85 17.13
N GLU A 158 17.13 -30.52 16.03
CA GLU A 158 18.28 -31.44 15.96
C GLU A 158 19.63 -30.70 16.11
N ASN A 159 19.65 -29.40 15.76
CA ASN A 159 20.84 -28.57 15.77
C ASN A 159 20.94 -27.71 17.05
N VAL A 160 19.97 -27.83 17.97
CA VAL A 160 19.96 -27.08 19.23
C VAL A 160 20.58 -27.90 20.35
N PRO A 161 21.71 -27.47 20.95
CA PRO A 161 22.33 -28.15 22.08
C PRO A 161 21.46 -28.03 23.35
N GLU A 162 21.68 -28.95 24.32
CA GLU A 162 20.89 -29.01 25.56
C GLU A 162 20.94 -27.69 26.37
N GLU A 163 22.08 -27.00 26.38
CA GLU A 163 22.26 -25.69 27.03
C GLU A 163 21.68 -24.52 26.26
N GLY A 164 21.11 -24.78 25.07
CA GLY A 164 20.66 -23.77 24.13
C GLY A 164 21.81 -23.06 23.40
N ILE A 165 21.46 -22.29 22.41
CA ILE A 165 22.42 -21.58 21.56
C ILE A 165 22.01 -20.10 21.40
N LEU A 166 22.99 -19.21 21.43
CA LEU A 166 22.76 -17.80 21.09
C LEU A 166 22.80 -17.66 19.57
N VAL A 167 21.74 -17.07 19.01
CA VAL A 167 21.60 -16.81 17.58
C VAL A 167 21.59 -15.31 17.35
N LYS A 168 22.33 -14.88 16.35
CA LYS A 168 22.25 -13.55 15.77
C LYS A 168 21.27 -13.60 14.59
N ALA A 169 20.26 -12.78 14.60
CA ALA A 169 19.44 -12.49 13.42
C ALA A 169 19.87 -11.14 12.85
N GLU A 170 20.24 -11.11 11.59
CA GLU A 170 20.47 -9.91 10.83
C GLU A 170 19.30 -9.71 9.88
N VAL A 171 18.67 -8.53 9.93
CA VAL A 171 17.57 -8.18 9.02
C VAL A 171 17.97 -7.01 8.16
N THR A 172 17.87 -7.19 6.86
CA THR A 172 18.01 -6.13 5.85
C THR A 172 16.64 -5.68 5.40
N LEU A 173 16.25 -4.49 5.81
CA LEU A 173 15.00 -3.84 5.42
C LEU A 173 15.24 -2.94 4.21
N LYS A 174 14.38 -3.06 3.18
CA LYS A 174 14.44 -2.24 1.97
C LYS A 174 13.10 -1.58 1.70
N CYS A 175 13.16 -0.27 1.44
CA CYS A 175 12.03 0.54 1.01
C CYS A 175 12.48 1.39 -0.17
N GLU A 176 11.96 1.11 -1.37
CA GLU A 176 12.37 1.78 -2.60
C GLU A 176 13.90 1.74 -2.80
N SER A 177 14.54 2.89 -2.63
CA SER A 177 15.99 3.08 -2.80
C SER A 177 16.75 3.19 -1.48
N SER A 178 16.06 3.12 -0.34
CA SER A 178 16.67 3.14 0.99
C SER A 178 16.70 1.75 1.59
N GLU A 179 17.80 1.45 2.29
CA GLU A 179 17.93 0.21 3.04
C GLU A 179 18.44 0.48 4.45
N CYS A 180 18.15 -0.42 5.36
CA CYS A 180 18.60 -0.39 6.74
C CYS A 180 18.89 -1.82 7.20
N ILE A 181 20.05 -2.03 7.81
CA ILE A 181 20.46 -3.31 8.38
C ILE A 181 20.41 -3.18 9.90
N SER A 182 19.83 -4.18 10.55
CA SER A 182 19.81 -4.24 12.00
C SER A 182 20.02 -5.66 12.53
N GLU A 183 20.64 -5.78 13.69
CA GLU A 183 20.97 -7.05 14.32
C GLU A 183 20.11 -7.26 15.57
N ARG A 184 19.72 -8.51 15.80
CA ARG A 184 19.01 -8.96 17.01
C ARG A 184 19.69 -10.21 17.54
N TYR A 185 19.69 -10.35 18.85
CA TYR A 185 20.27 -11.50 19.53
C TYR A 185 19.21 -12.13 20.42
N PHE A 186 19.07 -13.44 20.31
CA PHE A 186 18.15 -14.22 21.13
C PHE A 186 18.71 -15.63 21.37
N ARG A 187 18.21 -16.29 22.39
CA ARG A 187 18.66 -17.61 22.74
C ARG A 187 17.63 -18.65 22.28
N ILE A 188 18.07 -19.62 21.51
CA ILE A 188 17.25 -20.80 21.20
C ILE A 188 17.54 -21.85 22.26
N MET A 189 16.45 -22.37 22.80
CA MET A 189 16.49 -23.45 23.79
C MET A 189 15.86 -24.72 23.19
N PRO A 190 16.30 -25.91 23.61
CA PRO A 190 15.71 -27.13 23.13
C PRO A 190 14.22 -27.22 23.49
N LYS A 191 13.44 -27.89 22.67
CA LYS A 191 12.03 -28.12 22.88
C LYS A 191 11.81 -28.91 24.15
N ILE A 192 10.87 -28.50 25.00
CA ILE A 192 10.45 -29.27 26.17
C ILE A 192 9.54 -30.40 25.68
N LEU A 193 10.05 -31.61 25.64
CA LEU A 193 9.31 -32.78 25.22
C LEU A 193 8.45 -33.30 26.38
N ASN A 194 7.24 -33.73 26.09
CA ASN A 194 6.44 -34.53 27.03
C ASN A 194 6.95 -35.96 27.07
N GLU A 195 6.47 -36.77 28.02
CA GLU A 195 6.94 -38.17 28.21
C GLU A 195 6.75 -39.03 26.94
N GLU A 196 5.63 -38.86 26.24
CA GLU A 196 5.37 -39.58 24.99
C GLU A 196 6.35 -39.22 23.88
N GLN A 197 6.64 -37.92 23.76
CA GLN A 197 7.60 -37.38 22.77
C GLN A 197 9.02 -37.84 23.06
N LYS A 198 9.43 -37.91 24.33
CA LYS A 198 10.72 -38.46 24.72
C LYS A 198 10.85 -39.92 24.30
N ILE A 199 9.86 -40.75 24.60
CA ILE A 199 9.80 -42.15 24.20
C ILE A 199 9.93 -42.26 22.66
N LEU A 200 9.19 -41.48 21.92
CA LEU A 200 9.25 -41.47 20.45
C LEU A 200 10.63 -41.08 19.92
N GLN A 201 11.25 -40.10 20.55
CA GLN A 201 12.61 -39.66 20.20
C GLN A 201 13.64 -40.77 20.49
N GLU A 202 13.55 -41.43 21.65
CA GLU A 202 14.40 -42.57 22.00
C GLU A 202 14.27 -43.71 21.01
N ILE A 203 13.03 -44.04 20.62
CA ILE A 203 12.76 -45.05 19.59
C ILE A 203 13.38 -44.65 18.26
N GLY A 204 13.18 -43.39 17.82
CA GLY A 204 13.76 -42.87 16.59
C GLY A 204 15.28 -42.95 16.58
N THR A 205 15.92 -42.49 17.65
CA THR A 205 17.38 -42.56 17.82
C THR A 205 17.90 -43.99 17.78
N TYR A 206 17.19 -44.92 18.47
CA TYR A 206 17.54 -46.33 18.46
C TYR A 206 17.44 -46.92 17.06
N LEU A 207 16.34 -46.69 16.34
CA LEU A 207 16.13 -47.17 14.97
C LEU A 207 17.21 -46.62 14.02
N HIS A 208 17.51 -45.31 14.10
CA HIS A 208 18.56 -44.70 13.28
C HIS A 208 19.94 -45.33 13.55
N SER A 209 20.26 -45.65 14.81
CA SER A 209 21.50 -46.32 15.14
C SER A 209 21.58 -47.73 14.54
N GLN A 210 20.47 -48.40 14.32
CA GLN A 210 20.39 -49.70 13.66
C GLN A 210 20.48 -49.63 12.14
N GLU A 211 20.02 -48.54 11.52
CA GLU A 211 20.14 -48.34 10.07
C GLU A 211 21.59 -48.21 9.61
N THR A 212 22.47 -47.72 10.49
CA THR A 212 23.91 -47.61 10.21
C THR A 212 24.64 -48.96 10.44
N GLY A 213 23.96 -50.00 10.95
CA GLY A 213 24.50 -51.33 11.18
C GLY A 213 24.56 -52.18 9.91
N THR A 214 25.46 -53.12 9.87
CA THR A 214 25.64 -54.11 8.76
C THR A 214 24.68 -55.29 8.85
N GLU A 215 23.79 -55.36 9.82
CA GLU A 215 22.84 -56.45 10.03
C GLU A 215 21.58 -56.25 9.22
N ASN A 216 21.10 -57.34 8.58
CA ASN A 216 19.88 -57.36 7.77
C ASN A 216 18.56 -57.35 8.57
N THR A 217 18.60 -57.27 9.89
CA THR A 217 17.41 -57.30 10.75
C THR A 217 17.46 -56.22 11.80
N LEU A 218 16.43 -55.39 11.84
CA LEU A 218 16.19 -54.40 12.90
C LEU A 218 15.68 -55.14 14.16
N LYS A 219 16.35 -54.92 15.27
CA LYS A 219 15.90 -55.41 16.57
C LYS A 219 15.18 -54.27 17.30
N LEU A 220 13.97 -54.47 17.73
CA LEU A 220 13.27 -53.52 18.59
C LEU A 220 13.66 -53.78 20.07
N PRO A 221 13.81 -52.72 20.88
CA PRO A 221 14.09 -52.89 22.30
C PRO A 221 12.88 -53.55 22.99
N GLU A 222 13.16 -54.56 23.86
CA GLU A 222 12.12 -55.22 24.63
C GLU A 222 11.55 -54.33 25.74
N GLN A 223 12.28 -53.33 26.18
CA GLN A 223 11.85 -52.30 27.16
C GLN A 223 12.49 -50.98 26.81
N LEU A 224 11.69 -49.94 26.89
CA LEU A 224 12.15 -48.52 26.89
C LEU A 224 12.38 -48.13 28.34
N ALA A 225 13.50 -47.50 28.61
CA ALA A 225 13.93 -47.09 29.95
C ALA A 225 13.06 -45.97 30.53
#